data_73ca3b8375a04bb993f6a91b43ee47d8
#
_entry.id   73ca3b8375a04bb993f6a91b43ee47d8
#
_cell.length_a   1.000
_cell.length_b   1.000
_cell.length_c   1.000
_cell.angle_alpha   90.00
_cell.angle_beta   90.00
_cell.angle_gamma   90.00
#
_symmetry.space_group_name_H-M   'P 1'
#
loop_
_entity.id
_entity.type
_entity.pdbx_description
1 polymer ?
#
loop_
_entity_poly.entity_id
_entity_poly.type
_entity_poly.pdbx_seq_one_letter_code
_entity_poly.pdbx_strand_id
1 'polypeptide(L)'
;MPLMTTKPMFDLAYEGGFAVGAFNVNNMELAQAILDACAKEKSPLILQISKGARKYANIRYLKAIIDAGVAEYPDLPIAIHCDHGDTLELIQQCINDGYTSIMIDGSHHEYEHNVKLTSDAVKMAHAADVVVEAELGMLGGIEEDVVGMDAHEYEKNVEKYLTDPVQARDFWERTKCDSLAVAIGTSHGAFKFKHEAKLAFDRIEQIMKTCPGLPLVMHGSSSVPQEFIDLVNKYGGAMPNAKGVPEDQIAMAVQKYGVCKVNIDTDLRLAMTAKIREVFATKAAEFDPRNYLGPAREAITTMVQRKLHMLNSAGKADAVNKHWQKLGRPLPAYYTKKPAA
;
A
#
# COMPACT_ATOMS: atom_id res chain seq x y z
N MET A 1 -9.50 1.56 20.67
CA MET A 1 -9.57 1.56 19.19
C MET A 1 -8.33 0.88 18.65
N PRO A 2 -8.41 0.08 17.60
CA PRO A 2 -7.25 -0.64 17.03
C PRO A 2 -6.37 0.22 16.10
N LEU A 3 -6.72 1.50 15.92
CA LEU A 3 -5.97 2.41 15.06
C LEU A 3 -4.62 2.78 15.67
N MET A 4 -3.58 2.67 14.86
CA MET A 4 -2.21 3.05 15.22
C MET A 4 -1.49 3.64 14.01
N THR A 5 -0.34 4.27 14.23
CA THR A 5 0.57 4.62 13.13
C THR A 5 1.24 3.36 12.57
N THR A 6 1.92 3.47 11.43
CA THR A 6 2.67 2.34 10.89
C THR A 6 3.93 2.01 11.68
N LYS A 7 4.41 2.91 12.53
CA LYS A 7 5.66 2.74 13.29
C LYS A 7 5.71 1.43 14.11
N PRO A 8 4.72 1.09 14.98
CA PRO A 8 4.77 -0.17 15.73
C PRO A 8 4.78 -1.42 14.84
N MET A 9 4.19 -1.33 13.66
CA MET A 9 4.19 -2.42 12.67
C MET A 9 5.56 -2.58 12.03
N PHE A 10 6.18 -1.45 11.61
CA PHE A 10 7.46 -1.46 10.92
C PHE A 10 8.63 -1.77 11.84
N ASP A 11 8.58 -1.38 13.11
CA ASP A 11 9.58 -1.77 14.12
C ASP A 11 9.74 -3.31 14.19
N LEU A 12 8.62 -4.05 14.10
CA LEU A 12 8.64 -5.51 14.10
C LEU A 12 8.90 -6.12 12.72
N ALA A 13 8.42 -5.49 11.67
CA ALA A 13 8.59 -5.97 10.31
C ALA A 13 10.06 -5.93 9.89
N TYR A 14 10.78 -4.86 10.24
CA TYR A 14 12.18 -4.62 9.89
C TYR A 14 13.12 -5.76 10.29
N GLU A 15 12.91 -6.33 11.48
CA GLU A 15 13.72 -7.44 12.00
C GLU A 15 13.04 -8.80 11.85
N GLY A 16 11.72 -8.79 11.64
CA GLY A 16 10.87 -9.98 11.72
C GLY A 16 10.72 -10.77 10.41
N GLY A 17 11.29 -10.31 9.30
CA GLY A 17 11.17 -10.97 7.99
C GLY A 17 9.71 -11.09 7.51
N PHE A 18 8.89 -10.07 7.78
CA PHE A 18 7.54 -9.94 7.25
C PHE A 18 7.27 -8.51 6.80
N ALA A 19 6.29 -8.32 5.93
CA ALA A 19 5.82 -6.98 5.55
C ALA A 19 4.34 -6.83 5.85
N VAL A 20 3.93 -5.60 6.18
CA VAL A 20 2.52 -5.27 6.30
C VAL A 20 1.95 -4.99 4.92
N GLY A 21 0.88 -5.69 4.55
CA GLY A 21 0.15 -5.42 3.33
C GLY A 21 -0.58 -4.07 3.42
N ALA A 22 -0.33 -3.21 2.45
CA ALA A 22 -1.03 -1.95 2.28
C ALA A 22 -2.03 -2.10 1.12
N PHE A 23 -3.30 -2.17 1.47
CA PHE A 23 -4.37 -2.50 0.54
C PHE A 23 -5.21 -1.27 0.21
N ASN A 24 -5.35 -0.97 -1.09
CA ASN A 24 -6.12 0.18 -1.56
C ASN A 24 -7.62 -0.05 -1.38
N VAL A 25 -8.29 0.97 -0.84
CA VAL A 25 -9.74 0.96 -0.57
C VAL A 25 -10.41 2.12 -1.29
N ASN A 26 -11.44 1.81 -2.10
CA ASN A 26 -12.25 2.82 -2.78
C ASN A 26 -13.77 2.56 -2.69
N ASN A 27 -14.19 1.43 -2.10
CA ASN A 27 -15.60 1.07 -1.90
C ASN A 27 -15.80 0.16 -0.68
N MET A 28 -17.04 -0.15 -0.37
CA MET A 28 -17.43 -0.98 0.76
C MET A 28 -16.96 -2.44 0.63
N GLU A 29 -17.04 -3.01 -0.57
CA GLU A 29 -16.70 -4.41 -0.82
C GLU A 29 -15.21 -4.68 -0.58
N LEU A 30 -14.35 -3.76 -1.03
CA LEU A 30 -12.91 -3.80 -0.75
C LEU A 30 -12.63 -3.67 0.74
N ALA A 31 -13.23 -2.66 1.41
CA ALA A 31 -13.02 -2.46 2.84
C ALA A 31 -13.39 -3.69 3.66
N GLN A 32 -14.57 -4.26 3.43
CA GLN A 32 -15.05 -5.46 4.14
C GLN A 32 -14.15 -6.67 3.85
N ALA A 33 -13.83 -6.93 2.58
CA ALA A 33 -13.01 -8.08 2.20
C ALA A 33 -11.60 -8.06 2.80
N ILE A 34 -10.97 -6.89 2.81
CA ILE A 34 -9.63 -6.70 3.38
C ILE A 34 -9.66 -6.92 4.89
N LEU A 35 -10.62 -6.28 5.58
CA LEU A 35 -10.76 -6.39 7.03
C LEU A 35 -11.07 -7.83 7.46
N ASP A 36 -12.03 -8.49 6.81
CA ASP A 36 -12.40 -9.88 7.06
C ASP A 36 -11.18 -10.82 6.90
N ALA A 37 -10.42 -10.66 5.82
CA ALA A 37 -9.24 -11.47 5.56
C ALA A 37 -8.15 -11.25 6.62
N CYS A 38 -7.84 -10.00 6.95
CA CYS A 38 -6.81 -9.68 7.92
C CYS A 38 -7.21 -10.12 9.34
N ALA A 39 -8.48 -9.99 9.72
CA ALA A 39 -8.97 -10.47 11.00
C ALA A 39 -8.88 -12.01 11.10
N LYS A 40 -9.29 -12.73 10.05
CA LYS A 40 -9.22 -14.19 9.98
C LYS A 40 -7.78 -14.69 10.06
N GLU A 41 -6.85 -14.05 9.37
CA GLU A 41 -5.44 -14.42 9.39
C GLU A 41 -4.66 -13.79 10.56
N LYS A 42 -5.31 -13.01 11.43
CA LYS A 42 -4.68 -12.27 12.54
C LYS A 42 -3.45 -11.49 12.08
N SER A 43 -3.61 -10.72 11.00
CA SER A 43 -2.54 -9.93 10.37
C SER A 43 -2.73 -8.45 10.61
N PRO A 44 -1.67 -7.68 10.95
CA PRO A 44 -1.75 -6.23 10.90
C PRO A 44 -2.03 -5.79 9.46
N LEU A 45 -2.65 -4.63 9.28
CA LEU A 45 -2.94 -4.09 7.95
C LEU A 45 -2.81 -2.57 7.87
N ILE A 46 -2.56 -2.11 6.66
CA ILE A 46 -2.65 -0.72 6.26
C ILE A 46 -3.79 -0.59 5.25
N LEU A 47 -4.85 0.16 5.61
CA LEU A 47 -5.88 0.59 4.67
C LEU A 47 -5.40 1.87 4.02
N GLN A 48 -5.07 1.81 2.73
CA GLN A 48 -4.56 2.98 2.02
C GLN A 48 -5.59 3.55 1.05
N ILE A 49 -5.60 4.87 0.95
CA ILE A 49 -6.59 5.63 0.21
C ILE A 49 -5.86 6.64 -0.66
N SER A 50 -5.95 6.45 -1.97
CA SER A 50 -5.38 7.37 -2.95
C SER A 50 -6.23 8.63 -3.11
N LYS A 51 -5.67 9.66 -3.76
CA LYS A 51 -6.38 10.86 -4.17
C LYS A 51 -7.57 10.52 -5.07
N GLY A 52 -7.39 9.56 -6.00
CA GLY A 52 -8.45 9.06 -6.87
C GLY A 52 -9.60 8.39 -6.09
N ALA A 53 -9.27 7.54 -5.12
CA ALA A 53 -10.26 6.90 -4.26
C ALA A 53 -11.06 7.92 -3.41
N ARG A 54 -10.38 8.94 -2.85
CA ARG A 54 -11.04 10.04 -2.11
C ARG A 54 -12.05 10.78 -2.99
N LYS A 55 -11.70 11.05 -4.24
CA LYS A 55 -12.57 11.73 -5.21
C LYS A 55 -13.75 10.85 -5.62
N TYR A 56 -13.47 9.57 -5.95
CA TYR A 56 -14.49 8.62 -6.41
C TYR A 56 -15.56 8.34 -5.36
N ALA A 57 -15.14 7.91 -4.17
CA ALA A 57 -16.06 7.46 -3.11
C ALA A 57 -16.62 8.60 -2.26
N ASN A 58 -16.10 9.82 -2.36
CA ASN A 58 -16.26 10.91 -1.40
C ASN A 58 -15.72 10.49 -0.01
N ILE A 59 -14.71 11.20 0.46
CA ILE A 59 -13.99 10.83 1.69
C ILE A 59 -14.88 10.66 2.92
N ARG A 60 -16.00 11.39 3.03
CA ARG A 60 -16.93 11.25 4.16
C ARG A 60 -17.58 9.87 4.20
N TYR A 61 -18.00 9.34 3.03
CA TYR A 61 -18.56 7.98 2.96
C TYR A 61 -17.49 6.94 3.18
N LEU A 62 -16.33 7.08 2.52
CA LEU A 62 -15.25 6.11 2.62
C LEU A 62 -14.70 6.03 4.05
N LYS A 63 -14.50 7.19 4.70
CA LYS A 63 -14.07 7.25 6.10
C LYS A 63 -15.08 6.60 7.04
N ALA A 64 -16.38 6.82 6.84
CA ALA A 64 -17.43 6.19 7.65
C ALA A 64 -17.45 4.66 7.49
N ILE A 65 -17.22 4.15 6.27
CA ILE A 65 -17.09 2.70 6.02
C ILE A 65 -15.87 2.14 6.76
N ILE A 66 -14.72 2.83 6.68
CA ILE A 66 -13.49 2.42 7.35
C ILE A 66 -13.67 2.46 8.88
N ASP A 67 -14.29 3.53 9.42
CA ASP A 67 -14.53 3.65 10.86
C ASP A 67 -15.46 2.55 11.39
N ALA A 68 -16.49 2.19 10.61
CA ALA A 68 -17.35 1.06 10.95
C ALA A 68 -16.55 -0.26 11.00
N GLY A 69 -15.68 -0.49 10.01
CA GLY A 69 -14.81 -1.67 10.00
C GLY A 69 -13.80 -1.69 11.16
N VAL A 70 -13.22 -0.55 11.48
CA VAL A 70 -12.33 -0.39 12.66
C VAL A 70 -13.05 -0.72 13.96
N ALA A 71 -14.31 -0.34 14.08
CA ALA A 71 -15.15 -0.65 15.25
C ALA A 71 -15.52 -2.14 15.33
N GLU A 72 -15.71 -2.80 14.19
CA GLU A 72 -16.05 -4.23 14.10
C GLU A 72 -14.88 -5.12 14.53
N TYR A 73 -13.63 -4.69 14.28
CA TYR A 73 -12.42 -5.47 14.58
C TYR A 73 -11.52 -4.77 15.62
N PRO A 74 -11.93 -4.69 16.90
CA PRO A 74 -11.26 -3.89 17.94
C PRO A 74 -9.83 -4.36 18.27
N ASP A 75 -9.50 -5.61 17.98
CA ASP A 75 -8.19 -6.21 18.28
C ASP A 75 -7.25 -6.25 17.06
N LEU A 76 -7.71 -5.80 15.89
CA LEU A 76 -6.93 -5.83 14.66
C LEU A 76 -6.05 -4.57 14.58
N PRO A 77 -4.70 -4.69 14.48
CA PRO A 77 -3.83 -3.53 14.28
C PRO A 77 -4.06 -2.91 12.91
N ILE A 78 -4.59 -1.68 12.88
CA ILE A 78 -4.98 -0.99 11.63
C ILE A 78 -4.29 0.36 11.56
N ALA A 79 -3.65 0.66 10.42
CA ALA A 79 -3.25 2.02 10.05
C ALA A 79 -4.11 2.50 8.87
N ILE A 80 -4.50 3.79 8.89
CA ILE A 80 -5.15 4.46 7.76
C ILE A 80 -4.09 5.33 7.10
N HIS A 81 -3.83 5.11 5.82
CA HIS A 81 -2.72 5.70 5.09
C HIS A 81 -3.17 6.48 3.86
N CYS A 82 -2.61 7.68 3.67
CA CYS A 82 -2.73 8.41 2.42
C CYS A 82 -1.71 7.87 1.42
N ASP A 83 -2.19 7.37 0.29
CA ASP A 83 -1.37 6.80 -0.79
C ASP A 83 -1.10 7.87 -1.84
N HIS A 84 0.18 8.09 -2.19
CA HIS A 84 0.64 9.09 -3.16
C HIS A 84 0.03 10.49 -3.00
N GLY A 85 0.23 11.09 -1.82
CA GLY A 85 -0.10 12.51 -1.63
C GLY A 85 0.89 13.41 -2.39
N ASP A 86 0.38 14.34 -3.19
CA ASP A 86 1.17 15.18 -4.10
C ASP A 86 1.32 16.64 -3.62
N THR A 87 0.58 17.04 -2.59
CA THR A 87 0.57 18.41 -2.07
C THR A 87 0.44 18.47 -0.56
N LEU A 88 0.99 19.53 0.05
CA LEU A 88 0.85 19.77 1.49
C LEU A 88 -0.60 20.00 1.90
N GLU A 89 -1.43 20.55 1.02
CA GLU A 89 -2.87 20.76 1.24
C GLU A 89 -3.59 19.42 1.39
N LEU A 90 -3.29 18.43 0.54
CA LEU A 90 -3.86 17.08 0.64
C LEU A 90 -3.38 16.39 1.93
N ILE A 91 -2.10 16.52 2.27
CA ILE A 91 -1.55 15.99 3.51
C ILE A 91 -2.28 16.58 4.73
N GLN A 92 -2.49 17.89 4.76
CA GLN A 92 -3.23 18.54 5.85
C GLN A 92 -4.69 18.04 5.94
N GLN A 93 -5.34 17.83 4.78
CA GLN A 93 -6.69 17.26 4.75
C GLN A 93 -6.71 15.84 5.32
N CYS A 94 -5.75 14.99 4.94
CA CYS A 94 -5.65 13.62 5.46
C CYS A 94 -5.44 13.61 6.99
N ILE A 95 -4.58 14.48 7.51
CA ILE A 95 -4.38 14.63 8.96
C ILE A 95 -5.70 15.04 9.64
N ASN A 96 -6.43 15.99 9.06
CA ASN A 96 -7.70 16.47 9.60
C ASN A 96 -8.83 15.41 9.51
N ASP A 97 -8.74 14.49 8.56
CA ASP A 97 -9.66 13.35 8.39
C ASP A 97 -9.29 12.14 9.27
N GLY A 98 -8.23 12.24 10.09
CA GLY A 98 -7.82 11.20 11.05
C GLY A 98 -7.01 10.06 10.42
N TYR A 99 -6.22 10.33 9.40
CA TYR A 99 -5.25 9.38 8.91
C TYR A 99 -4.13 9.20 9.94
N THR A 100 -3.63 7.98 10.10
CA THR A 100 -2.59 7.65 11.07
C THR A 100 -1.20 7.58 10.45
N SER A 101 -1.14 7.59 9.13
CA SER A 101 0.06 7.59 8.30
C SER A 101 -0.24 8.32 6.99
N ILE A 102 0.73 9.00 6.46
CA ILE A 102 0.61 9.67 5.14
C ILE A 102 1.84 9.38 4.29
N MET A 103 1.67 9.38 2.98
CA MET A 103 2.77 9.44 2.04
C MET A 103 2.76 10.79 1.33
N ILE A 104 3.95 11.40 1.23
CA ILE A 104 4.21 12.53 0.35
C ILE A 104 5.11 12.06 -0.79
N ASP A 105 4.63 12.19 -2.02
CA ASP A 105 5.33 11.76 -3.22
C ASP A 105 5.85 12.96 -4.00
N GLY A 106 7.16 13.21 -3.87
CA GLY A 106 7.90 14.19 -4.62
C GLY A 106 8.89 13.56 -5.61
N SER A 107 8.79 12.26 -5.88
CA SER A 107 9.77 11.48 -6.66
C SER A 107 9.94 11.96 -8.10
N HIS A 108 8.91 12.59 -8.68
CA HIS A 108 8.92 13.15 -10.03
C HIS A 108 9.45 14.60 -10.10
N HIS A 109 9.78 15.21 -8.97
CA HIS A 109 10.44 16.51 -8.91
C HIS A 109 11.97 16.37 -8.85
N GLU A 110 12.66 17.50 -9.08
CA GLU A 110 14.07 17.58 -8.80
C GLU A 110 14.38 17.28 -7.33
N TYR A 111 15.53 16.65 -7.08
CA TYR A 111 15.92 16.11 -5.76
C TYR A 111 15.73 17.12 -4.60
N GLU A 112 16.23 18.34 -4.76
CA GLU A 112 16.13 19.38 -3.72
C GLU A 112 14.69 19.82 -3.49
N HIS A 113 13.84 19.78 -4.50
CA HIS A 113 12.41 20.05 -4.34
C HIS A 113 11.74 18.91 -3.56
N ASN A 114 12.04 17.65 -3.89
CA ASN A 114 11.53 16.49 -3.14
C ASN A 114 11.95 16.54 -1.68
N VAL A 115 13.23 16.83 -1.37
CA VAL A 115 13.72 17.01 0.00
C VAL A 115 12.93 18.10 0.74
N LYS A 116 12.71 19.25 0.10
CA LYS A 116 11.97 20.36 0.73
C LYS A 116 10.51 19.99 0.98
N LEU A 117 9.82 19.46 -0.02
CA LEU A 117 8.41 19.06 0.06
C LEU A 117 8.21 18.01 1.17
N THR A 118 9.06 16.98 1.19
CA THR A 118 9.04 15.93 2.20
C THR A 118 9.32 16.48 3.60
N SER A 119 10.32 17.35 3.76
CA SER A 119 10.63 17.96 5.05
C SER A 119 9.48 18.80 5.61
N ASP A 120 8.78 19.51 4.74
CA ASP A 120 7.62 20.32 5.15
C ASP A 120 6.41 19.43 5.53
N ALA A 121 6.18 18.35 4.77
CA ALA A 121 5.17 17.34 5.10
C ALA A 121 5.47 16.64 6.44
N VAL A 122 6.73 16.26 6.69
CA VAL A 122 7.18 15.64 7.95
C VAL A 122 6.91 16.57 9.14
N LYS A 123 7.30 17.84 9.04
CA LYS A 123 7.03 18.83 10.12
C LYS A 123 5.54 18.94 10.43
N MET A 124 4.71 18.98 9.38
CA MET A 124 3.25 19.08 9.52
C MET A 124 2.65 17.83 10.16
N ALA A 125 3.04 16.66 9.69
CA ALA A 125 2.49 15.39 10.14
C ALA A 125 2.97 15.02 11.56
N HIS A 126 4.26 15.20 11.86
CA HIS A 126 4.81 14.94 13.19
C HIS A 126 4.22 15.87 14.27
N ALA A 127 3.84 17.12 13.92
CA ALA A 127 3.12 18.01 14.84
C ALA A 127 1.71 17.48 15.21
N ALA A 128 1.19 16.51 14.46
CA ALA A 128 -0.08 15.82 14.69
C ALA A 128 0.10 14.35 15.13
N ASP A 129 1.31 13.92 15.46
CA ASP A 129 1.66 12.53 15.79
C ASP A 129 1.31 11.53 14.67
N VAL A 130 1.38 11.96 13.41
CA VAL A 130 1.20 11.16 12.20
C VAL A 130 2.55 10.87 11.57
N VAL A 131 2.78 9.63 11.15
CA VAL A 131 4.04 9.22 10.51
C VAL A 131 4.01 9.44 9.00
N VAL A 132 5.21 9.61 8.41
CA VAL A 132 5.38 9.99 7.01
C VAL A 132 6.20 8.97 6.24
N GLU A 133 5.62 8.47 5.16
CA GLU A 133 6.31 7.77 4.07
C GLU A 133 6.71 8.79 3.00
N ALA A 134 7.89 8.62 2.42
CA ALA A 134 8.34 9.40 1.28
C ALA A 134 8.78 8.47 0.14
N GLU A 135 9.05 9.01 -1.03
CA GLU A 135 9.53 8.23 -2.18
C GLU A 135 10.77 8.84 -2.80
N LEU A 136 11.71 7.98 -3.19
CA LEU A 136 12.93 8.33 -3.88
C LEU A 136 13.26 7.32 -4.99
N GLY A 137 13.67 7.84 -6.13
CA GLY A 137 13.80 7.11 -7.38
C GLY A 137 12.53 7.28 -8.22
N MET A 138 12.47 6.68 -9.39
CA MET A 138 11.32 6.81 -10.30
C MET A 138 10.76 5.43 -10.63
N LEU A 139 9.45 5.31 -10.56
CA LEU A 139 8.72 4.12 -11.00
C LEU A 139 8.17 4.32 -12.41
N GLY A 140 8.08 3.22 -13.17
CA GLY A 140 7.38 3.21 -14.45
C GLY A 140 5.87 2.98 -14.30
N GLY A 141 5.14 3.12 -15.41
CA GLY A 141 3.72 2.78 -15.50
C GLY A 141 2.77 3.87 -15.02
N ILE A 142 1.49 3.52 -14.98
CA ILE A 142 0.39 4.41 -14.57
C ILE A 142 -0.49 3.65 -13.58
N GLU A 143 -0.78 4.25 -12.45
CA GLU A 143 -1.75 3.77 -11.48
C GLU A 143 -2.61 4.94 -10.99
N GLU A 144 -3.91 4.88 -11.26
CA GLU A 144 -4.88 5.96 -11.00
C GLU A 144 -4.44 7.31 -11.59
N ASP A 145 -4.22 8.31 -10.72
CA ASP A 145 -3.75 9.65 -11.11
C ASP A 145 -2.21 9.77 -11.06
N VAL A 146 -1.50 8.69 -10.67
CA VAL A 146 -0.03 8.65 -10.65
C VAL A 146 0.48 8.25 -12.03
N VAL A 147 1.01 9.22 -12.75
CA VAL A 147 1.64 9.01 -14.05
C VAL A 147 3.14 8.88 -13.84
N GLY A 148 3.61 7.65 -13.80
CA GLY A 148 5.03 7.36 -13.85
C GLY A 148 5.59 7.50 -15.28
N MET A 149 6.83 7.10 -15.45
CA MET A 149 7.49 7.08 -16.76
C MET A 149 6.82 6.04 -17.69
N ASP A 150 6.92 6.27 -19.01
CA ASP A 150 6.53 5.26 -20.00
C ASP A 150 7.17 3.90 -19.67
N ALA A 151 6.35 2.87 -19.55
CA ALA A 151 6.80 1.55 -19.08
C ALA A 151 7.92 0.96 -19.97
N HIS A 152 7.94 1.30 -21.27
CA HIS A 152 8.95 0.85 -22.21
C HIS A 152 10.28 1.55 -22.03
N GLU A 153 10.26 2.87 -21.82
CA GLU A 153 11.44 3.65 -21.57
C GLU A 153 12.03 3.27 -20.20
N TYR A 154 11.18 3.05 -19.20
CA TYR A 154 11.57 2.58 -17.89
C TYR A 154 12.28 1.22 -17.96
N GLU A 155 11.68 0.21 -18.60
CA GLU A 155 12.24 -1.15 -18.69
C GLU A 155 13.61 -1.17 -19.39
N LYS A 156 13.84 -0.30 -20.39
CA LYS A 156 15.13 -0.20 -21.10
C LYS A 156 16.23 0.45 -20.27
N ASN A 157 15.88 1.30 -19.32
CA ASN A 157 16.80 2.16 -18.58
C ASN A 157 16.63 2.01 -17.05
N VAL A 158 16.11 0.87 -16.56
CA VAL A 158 15.72 0.68 -15.16
C VAL A 158 16.82 1.08 -14.18
N GLU A 159 18.08 0.74 -14.44
CA GLU A 159 19.22 1.09 -13.58
C GLU A 159 19.35 2.59 -13.31
N LYS A 160 18.97 3.42 -14.27
CA LYS A 160 19.04 4.88 -14.16
C LYS A 160 18.01 5.44 -13.19
N TYR A 161 16.92 4.71 -12.97
CA TYR A 161 15.77 5.15 -12.18
C TYR A 161 15.72 4.50 -10.80
N LEU A 162 16.57 3.49 -10.54
CA LEU A 162 16.69 2.88 -9.22
C LEU A 162 17.13 3.91 -8.18
N THR A 163 16.61 3.77 -6.97
CA THR A 163 17.01 4.61 -5.84
C THR A 163 18.50 4.49 -5.56
N ASP A 164 19.22 5.59 -5.58
CA ASP A 164 20.64 5.62 -5.22
C ASP A 164 20.83 5.52 -3.70
N PRO A 165 21.66 4.60 -3.17
CA PRO A 165 21.80 4.41 -1.73
C PRO A 165 22.40 5.60 -0.99
N VAL A 166 23.28 6.38 -1.63
CA VAL A 166 23.89 7.56 -1.01
C VAL A 166 22.86 8.71 -0.95
N GLN A 167 22.09 8.89 -2.03
CA GLN A 167 20.98 9.83 -2.04
C GLN A 167 19.89 9.44 -1.03
N ALA A 168 19.58 8.13 -0.89
CA ALA A 168 18.61 7.66 0.10
C ALA A 168 19.01 8.06 1.52
N ARG A 169 20.29 7.94 1.87
CA ARG A 169 20.81 8.36 3.16
C ARG A 169 20.70 9.87 3.37
N ASP A 170 21.20 10.66 2.42
CA ASP A 170 21.11 12.13 2.49
C ASP A 170 19.65 12.58 2.61
N PHE A 171 18.77 11.99 1.79
CA PHE A 171 17.34 12.28 1.81
C PHE A 171 16.72 11.98 3.18
N TRP A 172 16.96 10.79 3.74
CA TRP A 172 16.43 10.41 5.05
C TRP A 172 16.98 11.28 6.19
N GLU A 173 18.30 11.56 6.18
CA GLU A 173 18.93 12.42 7.19
C GLU A 173 18.40 13.85 7.14
N ARG A 174 18.02 14.37 5.99
CA ARG A 174 17.51 15.74 5.82
C ARG A 174 16.02 15.85 6.05
N THR A 175 15.25 14.88 5.60
CA THR A 175 13.76 14.92 5.67
C THR A 175 13.22 14.38 6.98
N LYS A 176 13.87 13.38 7.57
CA LYS A 176 13.42 12.65 8.77
C LYS A 176 12.09 11.90 8.52
N CYS A 177 11.84 11.45 7.29
CA CYS A 177 10.70 10.57 7.02
C CYS A 177 10.81 9.26 7.80
N ASP A 178 9.67 8.65 8.13
CA ASP A 178 9.58 7.45 8.97
C ASP A 178 9.75 6.16 8.18
N SER A 179 9.50 6.20 6.87
CA SER A 179 9.71 5.11 5.92
C SER A 179 9.98 5.65 4.51
N LEU A 180 10.61 4.84 3.67
CA LEU A 180 10.99 5.25 2.33
C LEU A 180 10.55 4.23 1.28
N ALA A 181 9.70 4.66 0.36
CA ALA A 181 9.42 3.94 -0.86
C ALA A 181 10.61 4.06 -1.81
N VAL A 182 11.07 2.92 -2.31
CA VAL A 182 12.29 2.83 -3.12
C VAL A 182 12.01 2.22 -4.48
N ALA A 183 12.56 2.84 -5.52
CA ALA A 183 12.53 2.30 -6.87
C ALA A 183 13.56 1.16 -6.98
N ILE A 184 13.09 -0.04 -7.14
CA ILE A 184 13.88 -1.28 -7.17
C ILE A 184 13.55 -2.17 -8.37
N GLY A 185 13.05 -1.58 -9.45
CA GLY A 185 12.67 -2.28 -10.67
C GLY A 185 11.19 -2.66 -10.75
N THR A 186 10.35 -2.12 -9.86
CA THR A 186 8.90 -2.26 -9.92
C THR A 186 8.26 -1.19 -10.82
N SER A 187 7.00 -1.40 -11.22
CA SER A 187 6.22 -0.47 -12.06
C SER A 187 4.75 -0.51 -11.68
N HIS A 188 4.03 0.58 -11.85
CA HIS A 188 2.59 0.70 -11.53
C HIS A 188 1.69 0.06 -12.62
N GLY A 189 0.45 -0.32 -12.24
CA GLY A 189 -0.60 -0.82 -13.15
C GLY A 189 -0.53 -2.32 -13.45
N ALA A 190 -1.40 -2.80 -14.35
CA ALA A 190 -1.50 -4.21 -14.75
C ALA A 190 -0.60 -4.57 -15.94
N PHE A 191 -0.21 -3.59 -16.75
CA PHE A 191 0.62 -3.78 -17.96
C PHE A 191 2.05 -3.28 -17.72
N LYS A 192 2.68 -3.77 -16.64
CA LYS A 192 3.93 -3.25 -16.11
C LYS A 192 5.16 -3.62 -16.95
N PHE A 193 5.18 -4.83 -17.50
CA PHE A 193 6.39 -5.41 -18.08
C PHE A 193 6.09 -6.13 -19.39
N LYS A 194 6.97 -6.01 -20.38
CA LYS A 194 6.99 -6.90 -21.56
C LYS A 194 7.65 -8.23 -21.23
N HIS A 195 8.70 -8.17 -20.40
CA HIS A 195 9.43 -9.34 -19.92
C HIS A 195 9.04 -9.65 -18.48
N GLU A 196 9.64 -10.65 -17.87
CA GLU A 196 9.47 -10.94 -16.45
C GLU A 196 10.15 -9.84 -15.61
N ALA A 197 9.44 -9.30 -14.63
CA ALA A 197 10.00 -8.31 -13.71
C ALA A 197 11.17 -8.92 -12.93
N LYS A 198 12.25 -8.15 -12.79
CA LYS A 198 13.41 -8.57 -12.00
C LYS A 198 13.72 -7.48 -10.99
N LEU A 199 13.55 -7.81 -9.71
CA LEU A 199 13.88 -6.88 -8.63
C LEU A 199 15.38 -6.72 -8.46
N ALA A 200 15.83 -5.49 -8.21
CA ALA A 200 17.22 -5.15 -7.95
C ALA A 200 17.59 -5.43 -6.48
N PHE A 201 17.70 -6.70 -6.11
CA PHE A 201 17.98 -7.11 -4.72
C PHE A 201 19.29 -6.52 -4.18
N ASP A 202 20.33 -6.45 -4.99
CA ASP A 202 21.60 -5.83 -4.60
C ASP A 202 21.42 -4.36 -4.22
N ARG A 203 20.49 -3.67 -4.89
CA ARG A 203 20.15 -2.28 -4.59
C ARG A 203 19.44 -2.14 -3.26
N ILE A 204 18.49 -3.04 -2.94
CA ILE A 204 17.83 -3.08 -1.64
C ILE A 204 18.86 -3.30 -0.53
N GLU A 205 19.77 -4.27 -0.72
CA GLU A 205 20.81 -4.56 0.26
C GLU A 205 21.76 -3.37 0.48
N GLN A 206 22.14 -2.66 -0.59
CA GLN A 206 22.96 -1.44 -0.49
C GLN A 206 22.24 -0.33 0.29
N ILE A 207 20.94 -0.10 0.01
CA ILE A 207 20.15 0.90 0.72
C ILE A 207 20.06 0.54 2.21
N MET A 208 19.76 -0.72 2.56
CA MET A 208 19.69 -1.14 3.95
C MET A 208 21.02 -1.00 4.71
N LYS A 209 22.14 -1.29 4.04
CA LYS A 209 23.48 -1.08 4.62
C LYS A 209 23.80 0.40 4.83
N THR A 210 23.33 1.26 3.93
CA THR A 210 23.58 2.71 3.97
C THR A 210 22.63 3.42 4.92
N CYS A 211 21.40 2.93 5.05
CA CYS A 211 20.33 3.49 5.89
C CYS A 211 19.85 2.49 6.95
N PRO A 212 20.70 2.05 7.90
CA PRO A 212 20.31 1.05 8.89
C PRO A 212 19.19 1.58 9.79
N GLY A 213 18.10 0.82 9.89
CA GLY A 213 16.93 1.17 10.69
C GLY A 213 15.82 1.92 9.92
N LEU A 214 16.04 2.29 8.65
CA LEU A 214 15.02 2.89 7.82
C LEU A 214 14.08 1.80 7.25
N PRO A 215 12.77 1.79 7.57
CA PRO A 215 11.82 0.89 6.96
C PRO A 215 11.66 1.17 5.46
N LEU A 216 11.86 0.15 4.63
CA LEU A 216 11.68 0.25 3.19
C LEU A 216 10.30 -0.19 2.75
N VAL A 217 9.79 0.45 1.71
CA VAL A 217 8.47 0.23 1.13
C VAL A 217 8.59 -0.11 -0.35
N MET A 218 7.78 -1.07 -0.82
CA MET A 218 7.65 -1.43 -2.23
C MET A 218 6.33 -0.94 -2.80
N HIS A 219 6.40 -0.05 -3.79
CA HIS A 219 5.31 0.35 -4.66
C HIS A 219 5.33 -0.44 -5.98
N GLY A 220 4.23 -0.37 -6.75
CA GLY A 220 4.13 -1.07 -8.01
C GLY A 220 4.28 -2.60 -7.92
N SER A 221 3.94 -3.21 -6.79
CA SER A 221 4.29 -4.58 -6.42
C SER A 221 3.16 -5.60 -6.61
N SER A 222 2.02 -5.23 -7.19
CA SER A 222 0.96 -6.19 -7.50
C SER A 222 1.47 -7.28 -8.44
N SER A 223 1.13 -8.54 -8.17
CA SER A 223 1.65 -9.70 -8.91
C SER A 223 0.86 -10.01 -10.19
N VAL A 224 -0.33 -9.41 -10.34
CA VAL A 224 -1.20 -9.61 -11.51
C VAL A 224 -1.40 -11.10 -11.81
N PRO A 225 -2.03 -11.89 -10.92
CA PRO A 225 -2.07 -13.35 -11.04
C PRO A 225 -2.77 -13.78 -12.31
N GLN A 226 -2.12 -14.69 -13.07
CA GLN A 226 -2.55 -15.13 -14.38
C GLN A 226 -3.96 -15.73 -14.38
N GLU A 227 -4.35 -16.43 -13.32
CA GLU A 227 -5.67 -17.05 -13.16
C GLU A 227 -6.82 -16.03 -13.28
N PHE A 228 -6.64 -14.81 -12.76
CA PHE A 228 -7.66 -13.75 -12.87
C PHE A 228 -7.63 -13.07 -14.23
N ILE A 229 -6.46 -12.93 -14.84
CA ILE A 229 -6.34 -12.47 -16.24
C ILE A 229 -7.09 -13.42 -17.17
N ASP A 230 -6.90 -14.73 -16.98
CA ASP A 230 -7.56 -15.75 -17.77
C ASP A 230 -9.08 -15.71 -17.60
N LEU A 231 -9.57 -15.53 -16.37
CA LEU A 231 -10.99 -15.36 -16.08
C LEU A 231 -11.55 -14.08 -16.72
N VAL A 232 -10.86 -12.95 -16.61
CA VAL A 232 -11.27 -11.69 -17.23
C VAL A 232 -11.38 -11.87 -18.74
N ASN A 233 -10.37 -12.45 -19.38
CA ASN A 233 -10.34 -12.67 -20.83
C ASN A 233 -11.39 -13.69 -21.27
N LYS A 234 -11.57 -14.79 -20.54
CA LYS A 234 -12.60 -15.81 -20.80
C LYS A 234 -14.00 -15.21 -20.81
N TYR A 235 -14.28 -14.25 -19.96
CA TYR A 235 -15.61 -13.67 -19.80
C TYR A 235 -15.73 -12.26 -20.40
N GLY A 236 -15.13 -12.07 -21.57
CA GLY A 236 -15.34 -10.89 -22.43
C GLY A 236 -14.48 -9.68 -22.07
N GLY A 237 -13.43 -9.87 -21.27
CA GLY A 237 -12.40 -8.86 -21.09
C GLY A 237 -11.33 -8.92 -22.16
N ALA A 238 -10.42 -7.95 -22.15
CA ALA A 238 -9.28 -7.87 -23.05
C ALA A 238 -8.05 -7.36 -22.28
N MET A 239 -7.38 -8.28 -21.61
CA MET A 239 -6.14 -7.99 -20.87
C MET A 239 -4.99 -8.86 -21.42
N PRO A 240 -4.59 -8.69 -22.69
CA PRO A 240 -3.47 -9.43 -23.24
C PRO A 240 -2.17 -8.93 -22.63
N ASN A 241 -1.26 -9.85 -22.31
CA ASN A 241 0.09 -9.53 -21.84
C ASN A 241 0.18 -8.75 -20.51
N ALA A 242 -0.87 -8.77 -19.70
CA ALA A 242 -0.79 -8.21 -18.35
C ALA A 242 0.18 -9.04 -17.51
N LYS A 243 1.15 -8.39 -16.87
CA LYS A 243 2.18 -9.01 -16.04
C LYS A 243 2.50 -8.12 -14.84
N GLY A 244 2.67 -8.74 -13.68
CA GLY A 244 3.10 -8.08 -12.46
C GLY A 244 4.47 -8.56 -11.98
N VAL A 245 4.78 -8.28 -10.72
CA VAL A 245 6.00 -8.76 -10.07
C VAL A 245 5.78 -10.20 -9.59
N PRO A 246 6.70 -11.15 -9.87
CA PRO A 246 6.59 -12.52 -9.36
C PRO A 246 6.50 -12.57 -7.84
N GLU A 247 5.57 -13.38 -7.30
CA GLU A 247 5.31 -13.44 -5.86
C GLU A 247 6.50 -13.96 -5.05
N ASP A 248 7.31 -14.85 -5.62
CA ASP A 248 8.55 -15.33 -5.00
C ASP A 248 9.59 -14.22 -4.85
N GLN A 249 9.69 -13.29 -5.80
CA GLN A 249 10.56 -12.14 -5.69
C GLN A 249 10.06 -11.16 -4.62
N ILE A 250 8.73 -10.93 -4.52
CA ILE A 250 8.17 -10.12 -3.44
C ILE A 250 8.45 -10.77 -2.09
N ALA A 251 8.17 -12.06 -1.95
CA ALA A 251 8.47 -12.81 -0.74
C ALA A 251 9.96 -12.74 -0.35
N MET A 252 10.86 -12.83 -1.33
CA MET A 252 12.30 -12.69 -1.12
C MET A 252 12.68 -11.28 -0.64
N ALA A 253 12.13 -10.21 -1.24
CA ALA A 253 12.36 -8.83 -0.83
C ALA A 253 11.94 -8.60 0.63
N VAL A 254 10.82 -9.20 1.04
CA VAL A 254 10.32 -9.13 2.41
C VAL A 254 11.16 -9.95 3.39
N GLN A 255 11.34 -11.25 3.12
CA GLN A 255 11.88 -12.17 4.11
C GLN A 255 13.42 -12.10 4.23
N LYS A 256 14.13 -11.70 3.17
CA LYS A 256 15.59 -11.64 3.17
C LYS A 256 16.14 -10.22 3.15
N TYR A 257 15.40 -9.28 2.58
CA TYR A 257 15.88 -7.92 2.36
C TYR A 257 15.10 -6.86 3.16
N GLY A 258 14.27 -7.26 4.14
CA GLY A 258 13.70 -6.38 5.16
C GLY A 258 12.75 -5.30 4.65
N VAL A 259 12.07 -5.52 3.52
CA VAL A 259 10.98 -4.65 3.09
C VAL A 259 9.84 -4.76 4.10
N CYS A 260 9.35 -3.61 4.62
CA CYS A 260 8.37 -3.56 5.71
C CYS A 260 6.93 -3.35 5.26
N LYS A 261 6.72 -2.78 4.06
CA LYS A 261 5.39 -2.52 3.48
C LYS A 261 5.39 -2.88 2.00
N VAL A 262 4.28 -3.46 1.54
CA VAL A 262 4.06 -3.77 0.12
C VAL A 262 2.68 -3.27 -0.29
N ASN A 263 2.64 -2.40 -1.32
CA ASN A 263 1.40 -1.86 -1.87
C ASN A 263 0.70 -2.88 -2.77
N ILE A 264 -0.60 -3.08 -2.53
CA ILE A 264 -1.43 -4.05 -3.27
C ILE A 264 -2.76 -3.37 -3.65
N ASP A 265 -2.94 -3.08 -4.92
CA ASP A 265 -4.15 -2.50 -5.49
C ASP A 265 -4.65 -3.32 -6.70
N THR A 266 -3.88 -3.37 -7.77
CA THR A 266 -4.27 -4.02 -9.04
C THR A 266 -4.80 -5.44 -8.83
N ASP A 267 -4.20 -6.22 -7.92
CA ASP A 267 -4.61 -7.61 -7.66
C ASP A 267 -6.03 -7.69 -7.08
N LEU A 268 -6.42 -6.73 -6.24
CA LEU A 268 -7.76 -6.66 -5.65
C LEU A 268 -8.81 -6.29 -6.69
N ARG A 269 -8.51 -5.27 -7.51
CA ARG A 269 -9.37 -4.84 -8.61
C ARG A 269 -9.57 -5.95 -9.63
N LEU A 270 -8.51 -6.70 -9.93
CA LEU A 270 -8.53 -7.81 -10.85
C LEU A 270 -9.39 -8.97 -10.35
N ALA A 271 -9.23 -9.37 -9.09
CA ALA A 271 -10.04 -10.41 -8.45
C ALA A 271 -11.53 -10.04 -8.45
N MET A 272 -11.86 -8.80 -8.10
CA MET A 272 -13.22 -8.27 -8.13
C MET A 272 -13.81 -8.31 -9.54
N THR A 273 -13.10 -7.75 -10.53
CA THR A 273 -13.56 -7.65 -11.92
C THR A 273 -13.75 -9.01 -12.55
N ALA A 274 -12.81 -9.94 -12.34
CA ALA A 274 -12.88 -11.30 -12.86
C ALA A 274 -14.15 -12.00 -12.39
N LYS A 275 -14.47 -11.89 -11.10
CA LYS A 275 -15.63 -12.54 -10.51
C LYS A 275 -16.96 -11.92 -10.95
N ILE A 276 -17.04 -10.60 -11.04
CA ILE A 276 -18.22 -9.91 -11.58
C ILE A 276 -18.49 -10.34 -13.02
N ARG A 277 -17.46 -10.37 -13.88
CA ARG A 277 -17.57 -10.85 -15.27
C ARG A 277 -18.06 -12.30 -15.36
N GLU A 278 -17.51 -13.18 -14.52
CA GLU A 278 -17.94 -14.57 -14.45
C GLU A 278 -19.44 -14.67 -14.12
N VAL A 279 -19.91 -13.92 -13.11
CA VAL A 279 -21.34 -13.94 -12.73
C VAL A 279 -22.21 -13.49 -13.90
N PHE A 280 -21.91 -12.38 -14.53
CA PHE A 280 -22.72 -11.88 -15.66
C PHE A 280 -22.68 -12.80 -16.90
N ALA A 281 -21.55 -13.46 -17.14
CA ALA A 281 -21.45 -14.41 -18.25
C ALA A 281 -22.18 -15.74 -18.00
N THR A 282 -22.20 -16.20 -16.74
CA THR A 282 -22.80 -17.49 -16.38
C THR A 282 -24.25 -17.39 -15.91
N LYS A 283 -24.68 -16.20 -15.49
CA LYS A 283 -26.03 -15.89 -15.01
C LYS A 283 -26.54 -14.64 -15.73
N ALA A 284 -26.83 -14.74 -17.02
CA ALA A 284 -27.16 -13.61 -17.88
C ALA A 284 -28.36 -12.75 -17.41
N ALA A 285 -29.25 -13.30 -16.59
CA ALA A 285 -30.40 -12.60 -16.02
C ALA A 285 -30.11 -11.93 -14.66
N GLU A 286 -28.88 -12.02 -14.15
CA GLU A 286 -28.54 -11.47 -12.86
C GLU A 286 -28.46 -9.94 -12.91
N PHE A 287 -29.16 -9.27 -11.99
CA PHE A 287 -29.18 -7.81 -11.86
C PHE A 287 -29.12 -7.31 -10.42
N ASP A 288 -29.20 -8.21 -9.43
CA ASP A 288 -29.10 -7.82 -8.02
C ASP A 288 -27.61 -7.63 -7.61
N PRO A 289 -27.21 -6.41 -7.20
CA PRO A 289 -25.82 -6.14 -6.78
C PRO A 289 -25.29 -7.12 -5.74
N ARG A 290 -26.12 -7.60 -4.83
CA ARG A 290 -25.72 -8.55 -3.77
C ARG A 290 -25.22 -9.87 -4.36
N ASN A 291 -25.78 -10.28 -5.49
CA ASN A 291 -25.48 -11.57 -6.13
C ASN A 291 -24.24 -11.54 -7.02
N TYR A 292 -23.72 -10.37 -7.41
CA TYR A 292 -22.46 -10.26 -8.15
C TYR A 292 -21.35 -9.58 -7.33
N LEU A 293 -21.67 -8.67 -6.39
CA LEU A 293 -20.68 -8.08 -5.50
C LEU A 293 -20.34 -8.99 -4.31
N GLY A 294 -21.27 -9.81 -3.81
CA GLY A 294 -21.01 -10.80 -2.77
C GLY A 294 -19.87 -11.77 -3.15
N PRO A 295 -20.02 -12.53 -4.26
CA PRO A 295 -18.95 -13.39 -4.76
C PRO A 295 -17.65 -12.65 -5.11
N ALA A 296 -17.74 -11.40 -5.58
CA ALA A 296 -16.56 -10.57 -5.83
C ALA A 296 -15.81 -10.25 -4.54
N ARG A 297 -16.52 -9.91 -3.45
CA ARG A 297 -15.95 -9.71 -2.12
C ARG A 297 -15.24 -10.96 -1.60
N GLU A 298 -15.83 -12.14 -1.76
CA GLU A 298 -15.20 -13.40 -1.39
C GLU A 298 -13.89 -13.65 -2.17
N ALA A 299 -13.87 -13.33 -3.46
CA ALA A 299 -12.67 -13.44 -4.27
C ALA A 299 -11.55 -12.48 -3.79
N ILE A 300 -11.91 -11.26 -3.41
CA ILE A 300 -10.97 -10.31 -2.81
C ILE A 300 -10.45 -10.84 -1.47
N THR A 301 -11.33 -11.34 -0.59
CA THR A 301 -10.93 -11.93 0.70
C THR A 301 -9.90 -13.04 0.50
N THR A 302 -10.14 -13.96 -0.44
CA THR A 302 -9.19 -15.03 -0.78
C THR A 302 -7.87 -14.49 -1.31
N MET A 303 -7.91 -13.48 -2.16
CA MET A 303 -6.71 -12.81 -2.66
C MET A 303 -5.90 -12.18 -1.53
N VAL A 304 -6.54 -11.44 -0.64
CA VAL A 304 -5.87 -10.81 0.51
C VAL A 304 -5.22 -11.88 1.39
N GLN A 305 -5.92 -12.96 1.73
CA GLN A 305 -5.34 -14.06 2.53
C GLN A 305 -4.08 -14.62 1.87
N ARG A 306 -4.10 -14.89 0.56
CA ARG A 306 -2.91 -15.32 -0.20
C ARG A 306 -1.75 -14.33 -0.05
N LYS A 307 -2.03 -13.03 -0.16
CA LYS A 307 -1.00 -11.99 0.02
C LYS A 307 -0.45 -11.94 1.43
N LEU A 308 -1.28 -12.08 2.46
CA LEU A 308 -0.82 -12.08 3.84
C LEU A 308 0.16 -13.25 4.13
N HIS A 309 -0.09 -14.43 3.55
CA HIS A 309 0.84 -15.56 3.64
C HIS A 309 2.14 -15.30 2.86
N MET A 310 2.06 -14.76 1.64
CA MET A 310 3.23 -14.38 0.84
C MET A 310 4.11 -13.36 1.57
N LEU A 311 3.49 -12.38 2.24
CA LEU A 311 4.17 -11.33 3.02
C LEU A 311 4.64 -11.81 4.40
N ASN A 312 4.39 -13.06 4.78
CA ASN A 312 4.66 -13.61 6.12
C ASN A 312 4.06 -12.79 7.26
N SER A 313 2.94 -12.10 7.02
CA SER A 313 2.26 -11.21 7.98
C SER A 313 1.11 -11.90 8.74
N ALA A 314 0.65 -13.06 8.28
CA ALA A 314 -0.35 -13.85 8.97
C ALA A 314 0.13 -14.22 10.39
N GLY A 315 -0.74 -14.08 11.40
CA GLY A 315 -0.45 -14.34 12.80
C GLY A 315 0.37 -13.26 13.53
N LYS A 316 0.66 -12.13 12.91
CA LYS A 316 1.51 -11.08 13.51
C LYS A 316 0.74 -10.02 14.32
N ALA A 317 -0.59 -9.98 14.26
CA ALA A 317 -1.41 -8.97 14.94
C ALA A 317 -1.16 -8.89 16.46
N ASP A 318 -1.09 -10.01 17.15
CA ASP A 318 -0.86 -10.04 18.60
C ASP A 318 0.52 -9.48 19.00
N ALA A 319 1.55 -9.77 18.20
CA ALA A 319 2.89 -9.26 18.43
C ALA A 319 2.93 -7.73 18.25
N VAL A 320 2.28 -7.22 17.19
CA VAL A 320 2.16 -5.77 16.93
C VAL A 320 1.41 -5.08 18.06
N ASN A 321 0.28 -5.62 18.50
CA ASN A 321 -0.49 -5.06 19.62
C ASN A 321 0.33 -5.01 20.93
N LYS A 322 1.07 -6.08 21.24
CA LYS A 322 1.96 -6.11 22.42
C LYS A 322 3.08 -5.08 22.32
N HIS A 323 3.67 -4.92 21.14
CA HIS A 323 4.71 -3.91 20.93
C HIS A 323 4.14 -2.49 21.07
N TRP A 324 3.00 -2.20 20.46
CA TRP A 324 2.31 -0.92 20.59
C TRP A 324 1.96 -0.59 22.05
N GLN A 325 1.55 -1.59 22.85
CA GLN A 325 1.32 -1.42 24.28
C GLN A 325 2.59 -1.03 25.02
N LYS A 326 3.74 -1.65 24.69
CA LYS A 326 5.05 -1.29 25.29
C LYS A 326 5.47 0.14 24.97
N LEU A 327 5.09 0.65 23.80
CA LEU A 327 5.31 2.03 23.38
C LEU A 327 4.33 3.04 24.02
N GLY A 328 3.43 2.61 24.92
CA GLY A 328 2.43 3.47 25.53
C GLY A 328 1.21 3.78 24.67
N ARG A 329 0.97 3.02 23.60
CA ARG A 329 -0.13 3.18 22.65
C ARG A 329 -0.21 4.60 22.06
N PRO A 330 0.86 5.11 21.44
CA PRO A 330 0.82 6.43 20.83
C PRO A 330 -0.28 6.49 19.75
N LEU A 331 -1.08 7.55 19.77
CA LEU A 331 -2.15 7.81 18.83
C LEU A 331 -1.96 9.19 18.21
N PRO A 332 -2.31 9.39 16.94
CA PRO A 332 -2.38 10.72 16.35
C PRO A 332 -3.25 11.69 17.16
N ALA A 333 -2.89 12.97 17.12
CA ALA A 333 -3.57 14.03 17.85
C ALA A 333 -5.08 14.11 17.56
N TYR A 334 -5.51 13.70 16.38
CA TYR A 334 -6.91 13.58 16.01
C TYR A 334 -7.73 12.72 17.00
N TYR A 335 -7.15 11.60 17.49
CA TYR A 335 -7.84 10.66 18.38
C TYR A 335 -7.65 10.97 19.87
N THR A 336 -6.74 11.86 20.22
CA THR A 336 -6.44 12.23 21.61
C THR A 336 -7.13 13.52 22.04
N LYS A 337 -7.49 14.38 21.11
CA LYS A 337 -8.29 15.58 21.38
C LYS A 337 -9.71 15.17 21.74
N LYS A 338 -10.20 15.55 22.92
CA LYS A 338 -11.64 15.42 23.25
C LYS A 338 -12.43 16.20 22.20
N PRO A 339 -13.58 15.66 21.70
CA PRO A 339 -14.48 16.46 20.88
C PRO A 339 -14.78 17.74 21.66
N ALA A 340 -14.72 18.90 21.00
CA ALA A 340 -15.23 20.14 21.56
C ALA A 340 -16.67 19.91 21.96
N ALA A 341 -16.99 20.11 23.23
CA ALA A 341 -18.32 19.91 23.81
C ALA A 341 -19.38 20.81 23.15
#